data_a8f6432851811f1d91f5085c4552c405
#
_entry.id   a8f6432851811f1d91f5085c4552c405
#
_cell.length_a   1.000
_cell.length_b   1.000
_cell.length_c   1.000
_cell.angle_alpha   90.00
_cell.angle_beta   90.00
_cell.angle_gamma   90.00
#
_symmetry.space_group_name_H-M   'P 1'
#
loop_
_entity.id
_entity.type
_entity.pdbx_description
1 polymer ?
#
loop_
_entity_poly.entity_id
_entity_poly.type
_entity_poly.pdbx_seq_one_letter_code
_entity_poly.pdbx_strand_id
1 'polypeptide(L)'
;VFIMLLPSGYGQAMAAFVAQNYGAKRMDRANKALFYGIITSLCAGVVTGSLAFFYGDILSSIFSSDMSVILASHSYLKAYAVDCIFTAFLFCFLGYYNGCGSTFFVMIQGVIGAIGVRVPAAFLISQLPDVTLFQIGLATPLSSIVQILLCVIMF
;
A
#
# COMPACT_ATOMS: atom_id res chain seq x y z
N VAL A 1 4.99 -8.74 5.86
CA VAL A 1 6.15 -8.34 5.04
C VAL A 1 6.06 -8.95 3.63
N PHE A 2 5.85 -10.28 3.46
CA PHE A 2 5.83 -10.93 2.13
C PHE A 2 4.79 -10.36 1.17
N ILE A 3 3.61 -10.01 1.64
CA ILE A 3 2.53 -9.45 0.83
C ILE A 3 2.93 -8.09 0.22
N MET A 4 3.80 -7.32 0.90
CA MET A 4 4.29 -6.02 0.43
C MET A 4 5.42 -6.11 -0.61
N LEU A 5 6.01 -7.27 -0.83
CA LEU A 5 7.11 -7.42 -1.79
C LEU A 5 6.65 -7.15 -3.22
N LEU A 6 5.44 -7.60 -3.59
CA LEU A 6 4.89 -7.36 -4.93
C LEU A 6 4.65 -5.87 -5.21
N PRO A 7 3.87 -5.12 -4.40
CA PRO A 7 3.69 -3.68 -4.61
C PRO A 7 5.02 -2.91 -4.61
N SER A 8 5.94 -3.24 -3.69
CA SER A 8 7.24 -2.56 -3.63
C SER A 8 8.09 -2.83 -4.87
N GLY A 9 8.05 -4.04 -5.43
CA GLY A 9 8.70 -4.38 -6.68
C GLY A 9 8.17 -3.55 -7.85
N TYR A 10 6.85 -3.37 -7.95
CA TYR A 10 6.23 -2.48 -8.94
C TYR A 10 6.70 -1.03 -8.77
N GLY A 11 6.77 -0.52 -7.54
CA GLY A 11 7.26 0.82 -7.26
C GLY A 11 8.71 1.02 -7.71
N GLN A 12 9.58 0.05 -7.44
CA GLN A 12 11.00 0.12 -7.86
C GLN A 12 11.16 0.04 -9.38
N ALA A 13 10.46 -0.89 -10.04
CA ALA A 13 10.47 -1.02 -11.50
C ALA A 13 9.94 0.28 -12.16
N MET A 14 8.87 0.85 -11.62
CA MET A 14 8.31 2.12 -12.08
C MET A 14 9.31 3.26 -11.93
N ALA A 15 9.97 3.38 -10.78
CA ALA A 15 10.96 4.43 -10.54
C ALA A 15 12.12 4.35 -11.54
N ALA A 16 12.65 3.15 -11.79
CA ALA A 16 13.73 2.95 -12.76
C ALA A 16 13.31 3.31 -14.20
N PHE A 17 12.13 2.84 -14.63
CA PHE A 17 11.62 3.10 -15.97
C PHE A 17 11.31 4.59 -16.18
N VAL A 18 10.66 5.22 -15.21
CA VAL A 18 10.30 6.65 -15.27
C VAL A 18 11.55 7.50 -15.27
N ALA A 19 12.56 7.22 -14.43
CA ALA A 19 13.82 7.96 -14.39
C ALA A 19 14.54 7.97 -15.75
N GLN A 20 14.59 6.82 -16.43
CA GLN A 20 15.18 6.72 -17.78
C GLN A 20 14.44 7.57 -18.80
N ASN A 21 13.09 7.52 -18.81
CA ASN A 21 12.28 8.29 -19.76
C ASN A 21 12.25 9.78 -19.42
N TYR A 22 12.28 10.14 -18.13
CA TYR A 22 12.39 11.51 -17.66
C TYR A 22 13.73 12.15 -18.10
N GLY A 23 14.83 11.45 -17.88
CA GLY A 23 16.16 11.88 -18.35
C GLY A 23 16.25 12.02 -19.88
N ALA A 24 15.52 11.18 -20.63
CA ALA A 24 15.42 11.26 -22.09
C ALA A 24 14.38 12.30 -22.57
N LYS A 25 13.75 13.09 -21.68
CA LYS A 25 12.68 14.07 -21.96
C LYS A 25 11.45 13.45 -22.65
N ARG A 26 11.15 12.17 -22.40
CA ARG A 26 10.02 11.44 -23.01
C ARG A 26 8.92 11.20 -21.98
N MET A 27 8.30 12.30 -21.50
CA MET A 27 7.23 12.25 -20.49
C MET A 27 6.02 11.44 -20.93
N ASP A 28 5.67 11.45 -22.24
CA ASP A 28 4.56 10.65 -22.77
C ASP A 28 4.72 9.16 -22.47
N ARG A 29 5.96 8.65 -22.53
CA ARG A 29 6.26 7.25 -22.19
C ARG A 29 6.18 7.00 -20.70
N ALA A 30 6.65 7.92 -19.88
CA ALA A 30 6.57 7.83 -18.43
C ALA A 30 5.11 7.79 -17.95
N ASN A 31 4.25 8.66 -18.50
CA ASN A 31 2.82 8.70 -18.16
C ASN A 31 2.08 7.43 -18.61
N LYS A 32 2.37 6.93 -19.82
CA LYS A 32 1.81 5.64 -20.28
C LYS A 32 2.26 4.48 -19.40
N ALA A 33 3.52 4.47 -18.97
CA ALA A 33 4.04 3.44 -18.06
C ALA A 33 3.33 3.48 -16.70
N LEU A 34 3.04 4.68 -16.16
CA LEU A 34 2.25 4.82 -14.94
C LEU A 34 0.87 4.19 -15.12
N PHE A 35 0.17 4.50 -16.20
CA PHE A 35 -1.16 3.95 -16.46
C PHE A 35 -1.17 2.42 -16.55
N TYR A 36 -0.28 1.85 -17.37
CA TYR A 36 -0.15 0.38 -17.47
C TYR A 36 0.35 -0.26 -16.17
N GLY A 37 1.27 0.40 -15.48
CA GLY A 37 1.76 -0.02 -14.17
C GLY A 37 0.64 -0.10 -13.14
N ILE A 38 -0.24 0.89 -13.10
CA ILE A 38 -1.42 0.89 -12.20
C ILE A 38 -2.35 -0.29 -12.53
N ILE A 39 -2.69 -0.52 -13.80
CA ILE A 39 -3.58 -1.62 -14.19
C ILE A 39 -2.99 -2.97 -13.78
N THR A 40 -1.73 -3.22 -14.11
CA THR A 40 -1.07 -4.50 -13.80
C THR A 40 -0.85 -4.70 -12.30
N SER A 41 -0.49 -3.63 -11.57
CA SER A 41 -0.31 -3.70 -10.12
C SER A 41 -1.64 -3.89 -9.38
N LEU A 42 -2.74 -3.30 -9.87
CA LEU A 42 -4.08 -3.55 -9.32
C LEU A 42 -4.49 -5.01 -9.50
N CYS A 43 -4.26 -5.60 -10.68
CA CYS A 43 -4.50 -7.03 -10.88
C CYS A 43 -3.70 -7.88 -9.88
N ALA A 44 -2.41 -7.58 -9.70
CA ALA A 44 -1.56 -8.26 -8.72
C ALA A 44 -2.04 -8.01 -7.28
N GLY A 45 -2.46 -6.78 -6.95
CA GLY A 45 -3.00 -6.40 -5.64
C GLY A 45 -4.30 -7.14 -5.30
N VAL A 46 -5.19 -7.32 -6.29
CA VAL A 46 -6.42 -8.11 -6.12
C VAL A 46 -6.09 -9.59 -5.87
N VAL A 47 -5.14 -10.16 -6.60
CA VAL A 47 -4.71 -11.55 -6.39
C VAL A 47 -4.10 -11.74 -5.00
N THR A 48 -3.14 -10.88 -4.62
CA THR A 48 -2.49 -10.97 -3.30
C THR A 48 -3.46 -10.65 -2.16
N GLY A 49 -4.34 -9.69 -2.33
CA GLY A 49 -5.40 -9.36 -1.37
C GLY A 49 -6.38 -10.52 -1.18
N SER A 50 -6.79 -11.17 -2.27
CA SER A 50 -7.65 -12.36 -2.21
C SER A 50 -6.95 -13.52 -1.48
N LEU A 51 -5.68 -13.77 -1.76
CA LEU A 51 -4.90 -14.78 -1.05
C LEU A 51 -4.79 -14.45 0.45
N ALA A 52 -4.52 -13.21 0.82
CA ALA A 52 -4.47 -12.78 2.22
C ALA A 52 -5.82 -12.91 2.93
N PHE A 53 -6.92 -12.64 2.22
CA PHE A 53 -8.27 -12.70 2.77
C PHE A 53 -8.73 -14.15 3.01
N PHE A 54 -8.53 -15.04 2.02
CA PHE A 54 -9.02 -16.43 2.09
C PHE A 54 -8.04 -17.37 2.80
N TYR A 55 -6.74 -17.14 2.67
CA TYR A 55 -5.69 -18.03 3.20
C TYR A 55 -4.87 -17.38 4.33
N GLY A 56 -5.41 -16.35 4.99
CA GLY A 56 -4.75 -15.66 6.10
C GLY A 56 -4.39 -16.57 7.26
N ASP A 57 -5.19 -17.60 7.53
CA ASP A 57 -4.94 -18.60 8.58
C ASP A 57 -3.66 -19.40 8.28
N ILE A 58 -3.52 -19.86 7.04
CA ILE A 58 -2.35 -20.62 6.60
C ILE A 58 -1.10 -19.74 6.64
N LEU A 59 -1.22 -18.49 6.19
CA LEU A 59 -0.11 -17.53 6.24
C LEU A 59 0.31 -17.22 7.69
N SER A 60 -0.65 -17.14 8.61
CA SER A 60 -0.38 -16.89 10.04
C SER A 60 0.22 -18.11 10.73
N SER A 61 -0.21 -19.32 10.37
CA SER A 61 0.30 -20.59 10.96
C SER A 61 1.77 -20.85 10.64
N ILE A 62 2.33 -20.25 9.58
CA ILE A 62 3.77 -20.32 9.27
C ILE A 62 4.60 -19.61 10.36
N PHE A 63 4.03 -18.60 11.03
CA PHE A 63 4.76 -17.75 11.98
C PHE A 63 4.43 -18.06 13.45
N SER A 64 3.32 -18.73 13.74
CA SER A 64 2.90 -19.07 15.09
C SER A 64 2.11 -20.38 15.10
N SER A 65 2.33 -21.16 16.15
CA SER A 65 1.53 -22.38 16.44
C SER A 65 0.41 -22.11 17.44
N ASP A 66 0.33 -20.89 17.99
CA ASP A 66 -0.71 -20.52 18.95
C ASP A 66 -2.00 -20.10 18.21
N MET A 67 -3.08 -20.84 18.46
CA MET A 67 -4.37 -20.64 17.82
C MET A 67 -4.95 -19.24 18.09
N SER A 68 -4.73 -18.68 19.26
CA SER A 68 -5.19 -17.34 19.63
C SER A 68 -4.50 -16.25 18.79
N VAL A 69 -3.19 -16.42 18.55
CA VAL A 69 -2.39 -15.52 17.70
C VAL A 69 -2.78 -15.66 16.23
N ILE A 70 -3.05 -16.90 15.77
CA ILE A 70 -3.48 -17.15 14.39
C ILE A 70 -4.81 -16.45 14.10
N LEU A 71 -5.80 -16.60 14.98
CA LEU A 71 -7.12 -15.96 14.81
C LEU A 71 -7.04 -14.44 14.85
N ALA A 72 -6.26 -13.89 15.78
CA ALA A 72 -6.03 -12.44 15.87
C ALA A 72 -5.34 -11.90 14.61
N SER A 73 -4.31 -12.59 14.11
CA SER A 73 -3.58 -12.24 12.89
C SER A 73 -4.48 -12.33 11.65
N HIS A 74 -5.33 -13.36 11.56
CA HIS A 74 -6.28 -13.50 10.46
C HIS A 74 -7.26 -12.32 10.40
N SER A 75 -7.81 -11.92 11.54
CA SER A 75 -8.70 -10.75 11.62
C SER A 75 -8.01 -9.46 11.15
N TYR A 76 -6.75 -9.26 11.52
CA TYR A 76 -5.96 -8.13 11.03
C TYR A 76 -5.64 -8.23 9.54
N LEU A 77 -5.30 -9.44 9.04
CA LEU A 77 -4.99 -9.67 7.62
C LEU A 77 -6.19 -9.42 6.70
N LYS A 78 -7.42 -9.60 7.16
CA LYS A 78 -8.63 -9.24 6.39
C LYS A 78 -8.71 -7.74 6.12
N ALA A 79 -8.42 -6.91 7.13
CA ALA A 79 -8.35 -5.45 6.93
C ALA A 79 -7.19 -5.08 5.99
N TYR A 80 -6.06 -5.76 6.14
CA TYR A 80 -4.87 -5.55 5.32
C TYR A 80 -5.06 -5.99 3.86
N ALA A 81 -5.88 -7.00 3.60
CA ALA A 81 -6.23 -7.44 2.26
C ALA A 81 -6.89 -6.32 1.43
N VAL A 82 -7.75 -5.51 2.09
CA VAL A 82 -8.34 -4.32 1.47
C VAL A 82 -7.25 -3.28 1.15
N ASP A 83 -6.28 -3.09 2.06
CA ASP A 83 -5.17 -2.17 1.87
C ASP A 83 -4.24 -2.59 0.72
N CYS A 84 -4.13 -3.88 0.39
CA CYS A 84 -3.31 -4.36 -0.73
C CYS A 84 -3.65 -3.70 -2.06
N ILE A 85 -4.94 -3.44 -2.31
CA ILE A 85 -5.41 -2.80 -3.54
C ILE A 85 -4.96 -1.33 -3.57
N PHE A 86 -5.18 -0.60 -2.46
CA PHE A 86 -4.78 0.81 -2.35
C PHE A 86 -3.27 0.95 -2.38
N THR A 87 -2.56 0.06 -1.71
CA THR A 87 -1.10 0.05 -1.66
C THR A 87 -0.49 -0.24 -3.04
N ALA A 88 -1.06 -1.16 -3.82
CA ALA A 88 -0.61 -1.43 -5.18
C ALA A 88 -0.71 -0.18 -6.07
N PHE A 89 -1.80 0.57 -5.96
CA PHE A 89 -1.98 1.84 -6.64
C PHE A 89 -0.97 2.89 -6.16
N LEU A 90 -0.84 3.04 -4.84
CA LEU A 90 0.05 4.01 -4.21
C LEU A 90 1.51 3.81 -4.62
N PHE A 91 2.02 2.58 -4.59
CA PHE A 91 3.41 2.30 -4.95
C PHE A 91 3.75 2.65 -6.41
N CYS A 92 2.80 2.56 -7.33
CA CYS A 92 3.01 3.03 -8.70
C CYS A 92 3.23 4.54 -8.75
N PHE A 93 2.45 5.33 -8.00
CA PHE A 93 2.66 6.78 -7.90
C PHE A 93 3.96 7.13 -7.19
N LEU A 94 4.28 6.44 -6.10
CA LEU A 94 5.55 6.65 -5.39
C LEU A 94 6.74 6.38 -6.31
N GLY A 95 6.69 5.28 -7.09
CA GLY A 95 7.69 4.96 -8.10
C GLY A 95 7.78 6.05 -9.17
N TYR A 96 6.64 6.53 -9.67
CA TYR A 96 6.61 7.61 -10.66
C TYR A 96 7.26 8.89 -10.14
N TYR A 97 6.90 9.37 -8.96
CA TYR A 97 7.48 10.59 -8.38
C TYR A 97 8.96 10.44 -8.04
N ASN A 98 9.38 9.27 -7.54
CA ASN A 98 10.78 8.97 -7.33
C ASN A 98 11.56 9.00 -8.65
N GLY A 99 11.00 8.44 -9.72
CA GLY A 99 11.58 8.46 -11.05
C GLY A 99 11.68 9.87 -11.67
N CYS A 100 10.73 10.76 -11.35
CA CYS A 100 10.77 12.18 -11.74
C CYS A 100 11.71 13.02 -10.86
N GLY A 101 12.35 12.45 -9.83
CA GLY A 101 13.21 13.17 -8.90
C GLY A 101 12.49 13.91 -7.78
N SER A 102 11.15 13.76 -7.67
CA SER A 102 10.33 14.40 -6.63
C SER A 102 10.33 13.62 -5.32
N THR A 103 11.49 13.13 -4.89
CA THR A 103 11.66 12.30 -3.68
C THR A 103 11.26 13.02 -2.40
N PHE A 104 11.45 14.33 -2.33
CA PHE A 104 11.04 15.14 -1.19
C PHE A 104 9.52 15.12 -0.98
N PHE A 105 8.75 15.20 -2.07
CA PHE A 105 7.30 15.04 -2.01
C PHE A 105 6.91 13.65 -1.50
N VAL A 106 7.57 12.60 -2.01
CA VAL A 106 7.32 11.21 -1.56
C VAL A 106 7.59 11.05 -0.07
N MET A 107 8.64 11.68 0.45
CA MET A 107 8.95 11.66 1.88
C MET A 107 7.86 12.36 2.70
N ILE A 108 7.47 13.59 2.32
CA ILE A 108 6.47 14.37 3.06
C ILE A 108 5.12 13.65 3.09
N GLN A 109 4.63 13.20 1.94
CA GLN A 109 3.34 12.51 1.89
C GLN A 109 3.35 11.20 2.68
N GLY A 110 4.49 10.48 2.70
CA GLY A 110 4.67 9.29 3.53
C GLY A 110 4.58 9.60 5.03
N VAL A 111 5.23 10.69 5.47
CA VAL A 111 5.16 11.17 6.87
C VAL A 111 3.73 11.59 7.24
N ILE A 112 3.05 12.34 6.36
CA ILE A 112 1.66 12.74 6.58
C ILE A 112 0.75 11.50 6.69
N GLY A 113 0.90 10.53 5.81
CA GLY A 113 0.11 9.29 5.85
C GLY A 113 0.37 8.45 7.08
N ALA A 114 1.64 8.26 7.46
CA ALA A 114 2.00 7.41 8.59
C ALA A 114 1.68 8.10 9.94
N ILE A 115 2.16 9.32 10.14
CA ILE A 115 2.05 10.03 11.43
C ILE A 115 0.77 10.87 11.49
N GLY A 116 0.41 11.55 10.41
CA GLY A 116 -0.75 12.45 10.39
C GLY A 116 -2.10 11.74 10.30
N VAL A 117 -2.16 10.56 9.70
CA VAL A 117 -3.42 9.83 9.49
C VAL A 117 -3.44 8.50 10.22
N ARG A 118 -2.47 7.63 9.98
CA ARG A 118 -2.49 6.25 10.49
C ARG A 118 -2.42 6.19 12.02
N VAL A 119 -1.52 6.97 12.64
CA VAL A 119 -1.36 6.97 14.09
C VAL A 119 -2.59 7.55 14.80
N PRO A 120 -3.11 8.75 14.42
CA PRO A 120 -4.32 9.27 15.05
C PRO A 120 -5.55 8.40 14.81
N ALA A 121 -5.72 7.85 13.59
CA ALA A 121 -6.83 6.96 13.28
C ALA A 121 -6.80 5.68 14.14
N ALA A 122 -5.64 5.03 14.25
CA ALA A 122 -5.47 3.85 15.10
C ALA A 122 -5.72 4.17 16.58
N PHE A 123 -5.25 5.33 17.06
CA PHE A 123 -5.45 5.78 18.43
C PHE A 123 -6.93 6.05 18.73
N LEU A 124 -7.64 6.78 17.85
CA LEU A 124 -9.07 7.06 18.02
C LEU A 124 -9.90 5.77 18.00
N ILE A 125 -9.61 4.86 17.06
CA ILE A 125 -10.29 3.58 16.98
C ILE A 125 -10.04 2.74 18.25
N SER A 126 -8.83 2.74 18.80
CA SER A 126 -8.48 1.98 20.00
C SER A 126 -9.19 2.43 21.26
N GLN A 127 -9.76 3.64 21.30
CA GLN A 127 -10.51 4.17 22.45
C GLN A 127 -11.99 3.78 22.45
N LEU A 128 -12.50 3.19 21.36
CA LEU A 128 -13.89 2.75 21.30
C LEU A 128 -14.08 1.49 22.18
N PRO A 129 -15.25 1.29 22.83
CA PRO A 129 -15.55 0.05 23.53
C PRO A 129 -15.65 -1.10 22.55
N ASP A 130 -15.22 -2.29 22.93
CA ASP A 130 -15.30 -3.55 22.17
C ASP A 130 -14.58 -3.53 20.80
N VAL A 131 -13.38 -2.93 20.75
CA VAL A 131 -12.61 -2.80 19.51
C VAL A 131 -12.01 -4.14 19.06
N THR A 132 -12.28 -4.50 17.82
CA THR A 132 -11.66 -5.65 17.17
C THR A 132 -10.35 -5.25 16.46
N LEU A 133 -9.40 -6.21 16.35
CA LEU A 133 -8.17 -5.99 15.58
C LEU A 133 -8.43 -5.64 14.11
N PHE A 134 -9.55 -6.09 13.55
CA PHE A 134 -10.00 -5.70 12.22
C PHE A 134 -10.23 -4.19 12.12
N GLN A 135 -10.91 -3.60 13.09
CA GLN A 135 -11.20 -2.16 13.10
C GLN A 135 -9.93 -1.32 13.22
N ILE A 136 -8.98 -1.74 14.07
CA ILE A 136 -7.66 -1.07 14.17
C ILE A 136 -6.91 -1.21 12.84
N GLY A 137 -7.01 -2.36 12.18
CA GLY A 137 -6.42 -2.61 10.87
C GLY A 137 -6.95 -1.68 9.77
N LEU A 138 -8.19 -1.19 9.87
CA LEU A 138 -8.78 -0.24 8.90
C LEU A 138 -8.09 1.14 8.89
N ALA A 139 -7.29 1.47 9.89
CA ALA A 139 -6.46 2.67 9.85
C ALA A 139 -5.43 2.65 8.71
N THR A 140 -5.01 1.47 8.24
CA THR A 140 -4.06 1.34 7.11
C THR A 140 -4.67 1.76 5.79
N PRO A 141 -5.80 1.20 5.31
CA PRO A 141 -6.41 1.64 4.06
C PRO A 141 -6.87 3.10 4.09
N LEU A 142 -7.29 3.61 5.26
CA LEU A 142 -7.63 5.03 5.39
C LEU A 142 -6.40 5.93 5.12
N SER A 143 -5.25 5.58 5.69
CA SER A 143 -3.99 6.26 5.42
C SER A 143 -3.58 6.18 3.95
N SER A 144 -3.72 5.00 3.32
CA SER A 144 -3.40 4.78 1.91
C SER A 144 -4.28 5.62 0.99
N ILE A 145 -5.57 5.76 1.29
CA ILE A 145 -6.51 6.62 0.53
C ILE A 145 -6.06 8.09 0.57
N VAL A 146 -5.72 8.60 1.76
CA VAL A 146 -5.26 9.99 1.90
C VAL A 146 -3.96 10.21 1.11
N GLN A 147 -3.03 9.27 1.17
CA GLN A 147 -1.78 9.35 0.40
C GLN A 147 -2.03 9.31 -1.11
N ILE A 148 -2.97 8.48 -1.58
CA ILE A 148 -3.37 8.43 -2.99
C ILE A 148 -3.96 9.78 -3.43
N LEU A 149 -4.83 10.37 -2.62
CA LEU A 149 -5.41 11.69 -2.93
C LEU A 149 -4.33 12.76 -3.05
N LEU A 150 -3.34 12.78 -2.15
CA LEU A 150 -2.21 13.69 -2.23
C LEU A 150 -1.40 13.46 -3.52
N CYS A 151 -1.18 12.20 -3.92
CA CYS A 151 -0.49 11.87 -5.16
C CYS A 151 -1.28 12.32 -6.39
N VAL A 152 -2.59 12.14 -6.41
CA VAL A 152 -3.44 12.54 -7.55
C VAL A 152 -3.54 14.07 -7.68
N ILE A 153 -3.59 14.80 -6.55
CA ILE A 153 -3.61 16.28 -6.56
C ILE A 153 -2.30 16.86 -7.12
N MET A 154 -1.18 16.18 -6.87
CA MET A 154 0.14 16.61 -7.36
C MET A 154 0.43 16.20 -8.81
N PHE A 155 -0.34 15.27 -9.38
CA PHE A 155 -0.15 14.78 -10.75
C PHE A 155 -0.69 15.75 -11.79
#